data_88ec7630d11d92f3ed4e2087f3473c0b
#
_entry.id   88ec7630d11d92f3ed4e2087f3473c0b
#
_cell.length_a   1.000
_cell.length_b   1.000
_cell.length_c   1.000
_cell.angle_alpha   90.00
_cell.angle_beta   90.00
_cell.angle_gamma   90.00
#
_symmetry.space_group_name_H-M   'P 1'
#
loop_
_entity.id
_entity.type
_entity.pdbx_description
1 polymer ?
#
loop_
_entity_poly.entity_id
_entity_poly.type
_entity_poly.pdbx_seq_one_letter_code
_entity_poly.pdbx_strand_id
1 'polypeptide(L)'
;MTVDDITRVKRYSQRASYDKRLLLEILENGFACHVAFQVEGQPFVIPMMYYNNPDYIYLHGSPEARIIDTFRAGNPISISILELKGLVLAKGIASNSMNYRSAVIFGRPEELLTEEEKLSFVSEWIDRLVPGRKGNAELPNHDELRGVSVFRVKLDRFSVKERKGGTSEVRKSPEIWSGVIPLVTRFLQPEFASSTITPEHVKKFIEARNSLK
;
A
#
# COMPACT_ATOMS: atom_id res chain seq x y z
N MET A 1 18.96 5.04 -8.18
CA MET A 1 18.14 3.91 -8.71
C MET A 1 18.38 3.76 -10.20
N THR A 2 18.64 2.55 -10.71
CA THR A 2 18.76 2.31 -12.16
C THR A 2 17.41 1.84 -12.68
N VAL A 3 16.86 2.54 -13.67
CA VAL A 3 15.63 2.11 -14.35
C VAL A 3 15.99 1.00 -15.33
N ASP A 4 15.55 -0.22 -15.03
CA ASP A 4 15.73 -1.40 -15.88
C ASP A 4 14.44 -1.70 -16.69
N ASP A 5 14.48 -2.74 -17.52
CA ASP A 5 13.35 -3.10 -18.37
C ASP A 5 12.11 -3.57 -17.59
N ILE A 6 12.29 -4.04 -16.34
CA ILE A 6 11.19 -4.49 -15.48
C ILE A 6 10.49 -3.27 -14.85
N THR A 7 11.27 -2.31 -14.36
CA THR A 7 10.73 -1.11 -13.69
C THR A 7 10.23 -0.06 -14.68
N ARG A 8 10.64 -0.13 -15.95
CA ARG A 8 10.32 0.87 -16.96
C ARG A 8 8.83 0.88 -17.33
N VAL A 9 8.17 2.00 -17.11
CA VAL A 9 6.79 2.23 -17.55
C VAL A 9 6.77 2.56 -19.05
N LYS A 10 6.27 1.64 -19.88
CA LYS A 10 6.28 1.77 -21.34
C LYS A 10 5.14 2.65 -21.86
N ARG A 11 3.90 2.48 -21.34
CA ARG A 11 2.73 3.23 -21.81
C ARG A 11 2.42 4.42 -20.91
N TYR A 12 2.21 5.60 -21.49
CA TYR A 12 2.05 6.87 -20.75
C TYR A 12 3.24 7.14 -19.84
N SER A 13 4.44 7.03 -20.36
CA SER A 13 5.71 7.22 -19.62
C SER A 13 5.82 8.60 -18.97
N GLN A 14 5.14 9.62 -19.53
CA GLN A 14 5.06 10.96 -18.94
C GLN A 14 4.32 11.02 -17.58
N ARG A 15 3.61 9.96 -17.22
CA ARG A 15 2.96 9.81 -15.90
C ARG A 15 3.82 9.02 -14.92
N ALA A 16 4.93 8.47 -15.38
CA ALA A 16 5.84 7.68 -14.55
C ALA A 16 6.78 8.56 -13.75
N SER A 17 7.11 8.11 -12.57
CA SER A 17 8.19 8.63 -11.74
C SER A 17 8.96 7.48 -11.10
N TYR A 18 10.23 7.74 -10.83
CA TYR A 18 11.15 6.85 -10.12
C TYR A 18 11.73 7.56 -8.90
N ASP A 19 11.07 8.65 -8.47
CA ASP A 19 11.43 9.38 -7.26
C ASP A 19 10.96 8.61 -6.02
N LYS A 20 11.91 8.27 -5.14
CA LYS A 20 11.67 7.53 -3.89
C LYS A 20 10.73 8.30 -2.94
N ARG A 21 10.74 9.63 -2.98
CA ARG A 21 9.83 10.45 -2.14
C ARG A 21 8.37 10.20 -2.51
N LEU A 22 8.05 10.15 -3.82
CA LEU A 22 6.68 9.85 -4.27
C LEU A 22 6.26 8.43 -3.93
N LEU A 23 7.19 7.46 -3.98
CA LEU A 23 6.92 6.11 -3.50
C LEU A 23 6.56 6.14 -2.00
N LEU A 24 7.39 6.77 -1.17
CA LEU A 24 7.16 6.83 0.28
C LEU A 24 5.84 7.53 0.62
N GLU A 25 5.49 8.62 -0.07
CA GLU A 25 4.19 9.28 0.10
C GLU A 25 3.00 8.34 -0.18
N ILE A 26 3.08 7.50 -1.23
CA ILE A 26 2.02 6.51 -1.52
C ILE A 26 1.97 5.44 -0.43
N LEU A 27 3.13 4.95 0.01
CA LEU A 27 3.22 3.97 1.08
C LEU A 27 2.69 4.52 2.42
N GLU A 28 2.92 5.80 2.69
CA GLU A 28 2.44 6.48 3.90
C GLU A 28 0.93 6.66 3.95
N ASN A 29 0.30 6.82 2.81
CA ASN A 29 -1.16 7.00 2.74
C ASN A 29 -1.94 5.67 2.73
N GLY A 30 -1.31 4.59 2.30
CA GLY A 30 -1.93 3.28 2.19
C GLY A 30 -1.75 2.41 3.45
N PHE A 31 -2.57 1.35 3.54
CA PHE A 31 -2.50 0.33 4.59
C PHE A 31 -2.39 -1.08 4.01
N ALA A 32 -2.85 -1.25 2.78
CA ALA A 32 -2.89 -2.54 2.10
C ALA A 32 -2.22 -2.46 0.74
N CYS A 33 -1.63 -3.57 0.35
CA CYS A 33 -1.04 -3.80 -0.96
C CYS A 33 -1.56 -5.10 -1.55
N HIS A 34 -1.33 -5.29 -2.83
CA HIS A 34 -1.57 -6.55 -3.52
C HIS A 34 -0.22 -7.17 -3.86
N VAL A 35 0.03 -8.38 -3.37
CA VAL A 35 1.28 -9.10 -3.61
C VAL A 35 1.04 -10.16 -4.66
N ALA A 36 1.72 -10.02 -5.79
CA ALA A 36 1.72 -10.97 -6.89
C ALA A 36 2.92 -11.90 -6.79
N PHE A 37 2.67 -13.21 -6.90
CA PHE A 37 3.67 -14.27 -6.86
C PHE A 37 3.23 -15.44 -7.73
N GLN A 38 4.10 -16.43 -7.88
CA GLN A 38 3.84 -17.62 -8.72
C GLN A 38 4.17 -18.90 -7.96
N VAL A 39 3.32 -19.89 -8.11
CA VAL A 39 3.55 -21.26 -7.63
C VAL A 39 3.32 -22.21 -8.80
N GLU A 40 4.33 -23.01 -9.15
CA GLU A 40 4.28 -23.99 -10.26
C GLU A 40 3.74 -23.43 -11.59
N GLY A 41 4.13 -22.19 -11.90
CA GLY A 41 3.68 -21.51 -13.11
C GLY A 41 2.33 -20.79 -12.98
N GLN A 42 1.55 -21.06 -11.94
CA GLN A 42 0.26 -20.42 -11.69
C GLN A 42 0.47 -19.10 -10.96
N PRO A 43 0.01 -17.94 -11.52
CA PRO A 43 0.08 -16.66 -10.84
C PRO A 43 -1.01 -16.53 -9.78
N PHE A 44 -0.65 -15.91 -8.66
CA PHE A 44 -1.53 -15.53 -7.56
C PHE A 44 -1.37 -14.05 -7.24
N VAL A 45 -2.45 -13.43 -6.76
CA VAL A 45 -2.45 -12.08 -6.22
C VAL A 45 -3.27 -12.09 -4.93
N ILE A 46 -2.66 -11.69 -3.80
CA ILE A 46 -3.36 -11.58 -2.53
C ILE A 46 -3.18 -10.21 -1.90
N PRO A 47 -4.24 -9.67 -1.25
CA PRO A 47 -4.12 -8.46 -0.46
C PRO A 47 -3.41 -8.76 0.86
N MET A 48 -2.51 -7.86 1.28
CA MET A 48 -1.81 -7.92 2.55
C MET A 48 -1.71 -6.53 3.16
N MET A 49 -1.77 -6.43 4.48
CA MET A 49 -1.32 -5.23 5.16
C MET A 49 0.20 -5.13 5.08
N TYR A 50 0.71 -3.90 5.08
CA TYR A 50 2.15 -3.67 5.06
C TYR A 50 2.55 -2.59 6.06
N TYR A 51 3.82 -2.60 6.41
CA TYR A 51 4.55 -1.51 7.03
C TYR A 51 5.73 -1.13 6.15
N ASN A 52 6.20 0.10 6.22
CA ASN A 52 7.42 0.51 5.55
C ASN A 52 8.26 1.47 6.41
N ASN A 53 9.55 1.35 6.25
CA ASN A 53 10.52 2.40 6.57
C ASN A 53 11.09 2.97 5.27
N PRO A 54 12.06 3.91 5.31
CA PRO A 54 12.62 4.47 4.08
C PRO A 54 13.27 3.46 3.13
N ASP A 55 13.71 2.29 3.61
CA ASP A 55 14.49 1.34 2.82
C ASP A 55 13.77 0.05 2.48
N TYR A 56 12.75 -0.33 3.26
CA TYR A 56 12.05 -1.60 3.11
C TYR A 56 10.54 -1.45 3.24
N ILE A 57 9.81 -2.29 2.52
CA ILE A 57 8.42 -2.64 2.81
C ILE A 57 8.39 -4.00 3.50
N TYR A 58 7.59 -4.11 4.55
CA TYR A 58 7.46 -5.30 5.37
C TYR A 58 6.10 -5.94 5.18
N LEU A 59 6.09 -7.27 5.07
CA LEU A 59 4.92 -8.12 4.94
C LEU A 59 4.95 -9.17 6.04
N HIS A 60 3.78 -9.57 6.53
CA HIS A 60 3.69 -10.62 7.53
C HIS A 60 2.51 -11.54 7.23
N GLY A 61 2.58 -12.75 7.75
CA GLY A 61 1.52 -13.74 7.57
C GLY A 61 1.72 -14.98 8.45
N SER A 62 0.73 -15.87 8.43
CA SER A 62 0.86 -17.17 9.10
C SER A 62 2.00 -17.97 8.46
N PRO A 63 2.87 -18.62 9.27
CA PRO A 63 3.93 -19.49 8.77
C PRO A 63 3.47 -20.57 7.79
N GLU A 64 2.19 -20.98 7.87
CA GLU A 64 1.58 -22.04 7.05
C GLU A 64 0.95 -21.50 5.74
N ALA A 65 0.97 -20.19 5.53
CA ALA A 65 0.37 -19.62 4.34
C ALA A 65 1.23 -19.89 3.08
N ARG A 66 0.60 -20.32 1.99
CA ARG A 66 1.25 -20.61 0.69
C ARG A 66 2.23 -19.53 0.22
N ILE A 67 1.91 -18.27 0.45
CA ILE A 67 2.78 -17.16 0.05
C ILE A 67 4.09 -17.16 0.84
N ILE A 68 4.05 -17.61 2.09
CA ILE A 68 5.23 -17.68 2.96
C ILE A 68 6.25 -18.70 2.45
N ASP A 69 5.79 -19.84 1.93
CA ASP A 69 6.68 -20.81 1.28
C ASP A 69 7.36 -20.20 0.05
N THR A 70 6.61 -19.43 -0.74
CA THR A 70 7.16 -18.69 -1.89
C THR A 70 8.20 -17.66 -1.46
N PHE A 71 7.96 -16.97 -0.34
CA PHE A 71 8.88 -15.98 0.22
C PHE A 71 10.17 -16.65 0.73
N ARG A 72 10.06 -17.76 1.46
CA ARG A 72 11.21 -18.55 1.96
C ARG A 72 12.06 -19.13 0.84
N ALA A 73 11.41 -19.52 -0.27
CA ALA A 73 12.10 -19.97 -1.47
C ALA A 73 12.88 -18.84 -2.18
N GLY A 74 12.77 -17.58 -1.72
CA GLY A 74 13.42 -16.42 -2.30
C GLY A 74 12.93 -16.09 -3.72
N ASN A 75 11.72 -16.51 -4.07
CA ASN A 75 11.14 -16.23 -5.38
C ASN A 75 10.84 -14.73 -5.55
N PRO A 76 11.02 -14.19 -6.76
CA PRO A 76 10.69 -12.80 -7.02
C PRO A 76 9.19 -12.56 -6.90
N ILE A 77 8.84 -11.39 -6.33
CA ILE A 77 7.45 -10.94 -6.20
C ILE A 77 7.28 -9.53 -6.76
N SER A 78 6.04 -9.16 -6.98
CA SER A 78 5.64 -7.78 -7.26
C SER A 78 4.60 -7.32 -6.23
N ILE A 79 4.77 -6.11 -5.71
CA ILE A 79 3.87 -5.50 -4.75
C ILE A 79 3.24 -4.28 -5.41
N SER A 80 1.91 -4.23 -5.47
CA SER A 80 1.15 -3.12 -6.05
C SER A 80 0.34 -2.39 -5.00
N ILE A 81 0.44 -1.06 -5.00
CA ILE A 81 -0.36 -0.16 -4.18
C ILE A 81 -1.08 0.81 -5.10
N LEU A 82 -2.37 1.06 -4.83
CA LEU A 82 -3.21 1.97 -5.60
C LEU A 82 -3.94 2.93 -4.67
N GLU A 83 -3.81 4.22 -4.94
CA GLU A 83 -4.66 5.27 -4.39
C GLU A 83 -5.58 5.78 -5.49
N LEU A 84 -6.87 5.46 -5.42
CA LEU A 84 -7.88 6.03 -6.31
C LEU A 84 -8.26 7.44 -5.82
N LYS A 85 -8.16 8.44 -6.70
CA LYS A 85 -8.40 9.86 -6.39
C LYS A 85 -9.65 10.45 -7.06
N GLY A 86 -10.27 9.72 -7.98
CA GLY A 86 -11.52 10.13 -8.61
C GLY A 86 -11.79 9.49 -9.96
N LEU A 87 -13.05 9.58 -10.37
CA LEU A 87 -13.48 9.15 -11.69
C LEU A 87 -13.44 10.34 -12.64
N VAL A 88 -12.97 10.12 -13.85
CA VAL A 88 -12.89 11.13 -14.91
C VAL A 88 -13.86 10.75 -16.01
N LEU A 89 -14.96 11.50 -16.10
CA LEU A 89 -16.01 11.28 -17.08
C LEU A 89 -15.84 12.26 -18.24
N ALA A 90 -15.69 11.71 -19.43
CA ALA A 90 -15.55 12.44 -20.67
C ALA A 90 -16.88 12.47 -21.44
N LYS A 91 -17.02 13.38 -22.39
CA LYS A 91 -18.18 13.42 -23.31
C LYS A 91 -18.26 12.18 -24.19
N GLY A 92 -17.13 11.56 -24.49
CA GLY A 92 -17.05 10.30 -25.21
C GLY A 92 -16.79 9.12 -24.30
N ILE A 93 -17.59 8.06 -24.41
CA ILE A 93 -17.51 6.86 -23.55
C ILE A 93 -16.11 6.27 -23.51
N ALA A 94 -15.41 6.19 -24.64
CA ALA A 94 -14.08 5.62 -24.73
C ALA A 94 -12.97 6.46 -24.06
N SER A 95 -13.26 7.72 -23.68
CA SER A 95 -12.31 8.64 -23.06
C SER A 95 -12.45 8.72 -21.54
N ASN A 96 -13.35 7.96 -20.95
CA ASN A 96 -13.47 7.87 -19.49
C ASN A 96 -12.21 7.29 -18.87
N SER A 97 -11.88 7.72 -17.65
CA SER A 97 -10.65 7.34 -16.97
C SER A 97 -10.79 7.49 -15.46
N MET A 98 -9.69 7.36 -14.72
CA MET A 98 -9.62 7.62 -13.29
C MET A 98 -8.38 8.44 -12.96
N ASN A 99 -8.46 9.28 -11.93
CA ASN A 99 -7.31 9.90 -11.30
C ASN A 99 -6.80 8.98 -10.20
N TYR A 100 -5.50 8.77 -10.16
CA TYR A 100 -4.87 7.80 -9.25
C TYR A 100 -3.40 8.10 -9.03
N ARG A 101 -2.84 7.58 -7.94
CA ARG A 101 -1.42 7.31 -7.77
C ARG A 101 -1.24 5.81 -7.55
N SER A 102 -0.21 5.24 -8.12
CA SER A 102 0.10 3.83 -7.94
C SER A 102 1.60 3.61 -7.84
N ALA A 103 1.99 2.62 -7.07
CA ALA A 103 3.36 2.13 -7.01
C ALA A 103 3.39 0.63 -7.32
N VAL A 104 4.40 0.21 -8.06
CA VAL A 104 4.74 -1.21 -8.22
C VAL A 104 6.18 -1.38 -7.78
N ILE A 105 6.40 -2.26 -6.82
CA ILE A 105 7.69 -2.59 -6.22
C ILE A 105 8.03 -4.01 -6.63
N PHE A 106 9.27 -4.25 -7.02
CA PHE A 106 9.78 -5.56 -7.43
C PHE A 106 10.92 -5.96 -6.51
N GLY A 107 10.93 -7.20 -6.05
CA GLY A 107 12.02 -7.67 -5.20
C GLY A 107 11.90 -9.13 -4.81
N ARG A 108 12.81 -9.53 -3.93
CA ARG A 108 12.81 -10.83 -3.28
C ARG A 108 12.62 -10.61 -1.78
N PRO A 109 11.69 -11.33 -1.14
CA PRO A 109 11.51 -11.24 0.29
C PRO A 109 12.71 -11.81 1.06
N GLU A 110 13.05 -11.14 2.17
CA GLU A 110 14.04 -11.59 3.15
C GLU A 110 13.33 -11.79 4.49
N GLU A 111 13.41 -12.98 5.08
CA GLU A 111 12.74 -13.29 6.36
C GLU A 111 13.50 -12.67 7.55
N LEU A 112 12.75 -12.08 8.49
CA LEU A 112 13.26 -11.71 9.81
C LEU A 112 13.25 -12.94 10.71
N LEU A 113 14.40 -13.41 11.12
CA LEU A 113 14.55 -14.72 11.79
C LEU A 113 14.52 -14.62 13.30
N THR A 114 15.02 -13.52 13.89
CA THR A 114 15.11 -13.39 15.35
C THR A 114 13.83 -12.81 15.95
N GLU A 115 13.55 -13.18 17.20
CA GLU A 115 12.41 -12.61 17.92
C GLU A 115 12.59 -11.12 18.17
N GLU A 116 13.81 -10.65 18.38
CA GLU A 116 14.13 -9.23 18.55
C GLU A 116 13.76 -8.42 17.28
N GLU A 117 14.12 -8.92 16.08
CA GLU A 117 13.73 -8.30 14.81
C GLU A 117 12.21 -8.26 14.64
N LYS A 118 11.52 -9.36 14.96
CA LYS A 118 10.05 -9.45 14.87
C LYS A 118 9.38 -8.51 15.88
N LEU A 119 9.86 -8.45 17.11
CA LEU A 119 9.32 -7.56 18.14
C LEU A 119 9.52 -6.09 17.76
N SER A 120 10.69 -5.73 17.24
CA SER A 120 10.95 -4.38 16.71
C SER A 120 9.97 -4.04 15.60
N PHE A 121 9.81 -4.94 14.61
CA PHE A 121 8.86 -4.78 13.53
C PHE A 121 7.43 -4.57 14.03
N VAL A 122 6.90 -5.45 14.87
CA VAL A 122 5.51 -5.36 15.37
C VAL A 122 5.29 -4.06 16.14
N SER A 123 6.27 -3.65 16.94
CA SER A 123 6.22 -2.41 17.73
C SER A 123 6.18 -1.15 16.84
N GLU A 124 6.99 -1.12 15.80
CA GLU A 124 7.03 0.00 14.85
C GLU A 124 5.78 0.01 13.95
N TRP A 125 5.37 -1.17 13.49
CA TRP A 125 4.18 -1.33 12.66
C TRP A 125 2.91 -0.84 13.34
N ILE A 126 2.68 -1.25 14.60
CA ILE A 126 1.45 -0.87 15.31
C ILE A 126 1.39 0.63 15.59
N ASP A 127 2.53 1.24 15.90
CA ASP A 127 2.59 2.69 16.16
C ASP A 127 2.48 3.50 14.87
N ARG A 128 2.96 2.96 13.75
CA ARG A 128 2.77 3.51 12.43
C ARG A 128 1.31 3.41 11.98
N LEU A 129 0.66 2.28 12.26
CA LEU A 129 -0.75 2.05 11.93
C LEU A 129 -1.66 3.05 12.66
N VAL A 130 -1.48 3.18 13.99
CA VAL A 130 -2.18 4.14 14.83
C VAL A 130 -1.19 4.73 15.83
N PRO A 131 -0.67 5.94 15.60
CA PRO A 131 0.30 6.59 16.46
C PRO A 131 -0.14 6.64 17.93
N GLY A 132 0.76 6.23 18.84
CA GLY A 132 0.47 6.10 20.28
C GLY A 132 -0.13 4.77 20.68
N ARG A 133 -0.42 3.86 19.73
CA ARG A 133 -1.00 2.55 20.05
C ARG A 133 -0.02 1.64 20.77
N LYS A 134 1.28 1.71 20.47
CA LYS A 134 2.33 0.92 21.14
C LYS A 134 2.30 1.04 22.66
N GLY A 135 2.06 2.24 23.19
CA GLY A 135 1.95 2.47 24.64
C GLY A 135 0.57 2.10 25.23
N ASN A 136 -0.38 1.66 24.40
CA ASN A 136 -1.76 1.37 24.75
C ASN A 136 -2.20 -0.04 24.29
N ALA A 137 -1.26 -0.94 24.11
CA ALA A 137 -1.50 -2.34 23.77
C ALA A 137 -0.46 -3.22 24.47
N GLU A 138 -0.81 -4.46 24.73
CA GLU A 138 0.13 -5.47 25.26
C GLU A 138 1.14 -5.84 24.17
N LEU A 139 2.39 -6.03 24.56
CA LEU A 139 3.42 -6.55 23.67
C LEU A 139 3.16 -8.04 23.41
N PRO A 140 3.49 -8.53 22.19
CA PRO A 140 3.33 -9.93 21.88
C PRO A 140 4.25 -10.79 22.75
N ASN A 141 3.74 -11.93 23.19
CA ASN A 141 4.52 -12.94 23.86
C ASN A 141 5.32 -13.81 22.87
N HIS A 142 6.14 -14.72 23.40
CA HIS A 142 6.99 -15.60 22.62
C HIS A 142 6.22 -16.49 21.62
N ASP A 143 5.08 -17.03 22.01
CA ASP A 143 4.27 -17.90 21.15
C ASP A 143 3.60 -17.12 20.01
N GLU A 144 3.15 -15.90 20.29
CA GLU A 144 2.62 -14.98 19.28
C GLU A 144 3.68 -14.56 18.26
N LEU A 145 4.93 -14.32 18.70
CA LEU A 145 6.04 -14.02 17.80
C LEU A 145 6.44 -15.22 16.93
N ARG A 146 6.33 -16.44 17.46
CA ARG A 146 6.55 -17.65 16.66
C ARG A 146 5.44 -17.93 15.67
N GLY A 147 4.20 -17.56 16.00
CA GLY A 147 3.02 -17.70 15.16
C GLY A 147 2.98 -16.76 13.95
N VAL A 148 3.97 -15.86 13.78
CA VAL A 148 4.04 -14.93 12.66
C VAL A 148 5.38 -15.04 11.91
N SER A 149 5.30 -15.10 10.58
CA SER A 149 6.46 -14.91 9.69
C SER A 149 6.46 -13.48 9.18
N VAL A 150 7.60 -12.81 9.25
CA VAL A 150 7.80 -11.43 8.82
C VAL A 150 8.88 -11.39 7.76
N PHE A 151 8.60 -10.70 6.67
CA PHE A 151 9.53 -10.51 5.55
C PHE A 151 9.67 -9.05 5.22
N ARG A 152 10.85 -8.67 4.72
CA ARG A 152 11.10 -7.35 4.16
C ARG A 152 11.48 -7.44 2.69
N VAL A 153 11.09 -6.43 1.92
CA VAL A 153 11.49 -6.28 0.51
C VAL A 153 12.09 -4.90 0.34
N LYS A 154 13.27 -4.83 -0.28
CA LYS A 154 14.00 -3.58 -0.46
C LYS A 154 13.30 -2.63 -1.42
N LEU A 155 13.24 -1.34 -1.09
CA LEU A 155 12.63 -0.28 -1.89
C LEU A 155 13.64 0.35 -2.87
N ASP A 156 14.33 -0.47 -3.65
CA ASP A 156 15.34 -0.03 -4.64
C ASP A 156 14.94 -0.31 -6.10
N ARG A 157 13.90 -1.13 -6.34
CA ARG A 157 13.35 -1.44 -7.67
C ARG A 157 11.85 -1.21 -7.68
N PHE A 158 11.43 -0.07 -8.22
CA PHE A 158 10.01 0.33 -8.25
C PHE A 158 9.69 1.23 -9.43
N SER A 159 8.42 1.42 -9.69
CA SER A 159 7.89 2.49 -10.52
C SER A 159 6.67 3.10 -9.83
N VAL A 160 6.54 4.40 -9.94
CA VAL A 160 5.35 5.16 -9.53
C VAL A 160 4.66 5.67 -10.76
N LYS A 161 3.33 5.72 -10.74
CA LYS A 161 2.54 6.30 -11.82
C LYS A 161 1.41 7.16 -11.25
N GLU A 162 1.30 8.39 -11.76
CA GLU A 162 0.25 9.32 -11.34
C GLU A 162 -0.54 9.81 -12.55
N ARG A 163 -1.86 9.84 -12.40
CA ARG A 163 -2.75 10.59 -13.27
C ARG A 163 -3.58 11.55 -12.44
N LYS A 164 -3.58 12.80 -12.82
CA LYS A 164 -4.40 13.88 -12.24
C LYS A 164 -4.98 14.78 -13.32
N GLY A 165 -6.04 15.50 -12.97
CA GLY A 165 -6.68 16.47 -13.86
C GLY A 165 -7.90 15.93 -14.58
N GLY A 166 -8.46 16.74 -15.45
CA GLY A 166 -9.70 16.49 -16.16
C GLY A 166 -9.58 15.53 -17.34
N THR A 167 -10.56 15.65 -18.26
CA THR A 167 -10.58 14.88 -19.51
C THR A 167 -9.55 15.45 -20.49
N SER A 168 -8.95 14.58 -21.29
CA SER A 168 -8.10 14.97 -22.42
C SER A 168 -8.88 15.10 -23.73
N GLU A 169 -10.21 15.04 -23.67
CA GLU A 169 -11.09 15.01 -24.82
C GLU A 169 -11.35 16.42 -25.38
N VAL A 170 -11.32 16.55 -26.71
CA VAL A 170 -11.54 17.80 -27.43
C VAL A 170 -12.96 17.89 -28.04
N ARG A 171 -13.88 16.96 -27.74
CA ARG A 171 -15.24 16.93 -28.27
C ARG A 171 -16.05 18.17 -27.88
N LYS A 172 -16.66 18.81 -28.88
CA LYS A 172 -17.52 20.00 -28.73
C LYS A 172 -18.99 19.59 -28.68
N SER A 173 -19.42 18.97 -27.59
CA SER A 173 -20.85 18.67 -27.37
C SER A 173 -21.26 19.38 -26.08
N PRO A 174 -21.77 20.61 -26.14
CA PRO A 174 -22.03 21.42 -24.92
C PRO A 174 -23.13 20.83 -24.04
N GLU A 175 -24.02 20.03 -24.60
CA GLU A 175 -25.11 19.35 -23.90
C GLU A 175 -24.66 18.14 -23.08
N ILE A 176 -23.47 17.59 -23.34
CA ILE A 176 -22.97 16.44 -22.62
C ILE A 176 -22.01 16.90 -21.51
N TRP A 177 -22.36 16.60 -20.29
CA TRP A 177 -21.51 16.90 -19.13
C TRP A 177 -20.21 16.06 -19.15
N SER A 178 -19.11 16.67 -18.74
CA SER A 178 -17.84 16.01 -18.52
C SER A 178 -17.12 16.64 -17.32
N GLY A 179 -16.37 15.86 -16.58
CA GLY A 179 -15.67 16.36 -15.38
C GLY A 179 -15.02 15.26 -14.55
N VAL A 180 -14.65 15.62 -13.35
CA VAL A 180 -14.06 14.70 -12.36
C VAL A 180 -15.01 14.57 -11.17
N ILE A 181 -15.29 13.34 -10.78
CA ILE A 181 -15.92 13.03 -9.52
C ILE A 181 -14.78 12.65 -8.54
N PRO A 182 -14.42 13.53 -7.59
CA PRO A 182 -13.37 13.24 -6.63
C PRO A 182 -13.74 12.05 -5.74
N LEU A 183 -12.74 11.26 -5.34
CA LEU A 183 -12.89 10.18 -4.38
C LEU A 183 -11.92 10.40 -3.22
N VAL A 184 -12.41 10.28 -2.00
CA VAL A 184 -11.65 10.36 -0.76
C VAL A 184 -11.97 9.16 0.13
N THR A 185 -10.95 8.62 0.79
CA THR A 185 -11.13 7.62 1.85
C THR A 185 -11.22 8.34 3.18
N ARG A 186 -12.19 7.95 4.02
CA ARG A 186 -12.38 8.52 5.36
C ARG A 186 -12.50 7.43 6.40
N PHE A 187 -11.96 7.68 7.59
CA PHE A 187 -12.24 6.89 8.77
C PHE A 187 -13.55 7.34 9.38
N LEU A 188 -14.40 6.37 9.72
CA LEU A 188 -15.67 6.61 10.40
C LEU A 188 -15.49 6.57 11.91
N GLN A 189 -16.59 6.76 12.66
CA GLN A 189 -16.59 6.58 14.11
C GLN A 189 -16.21 5.13 14.45
N PRO A 190 -15.40 4.91 15.50
CA PRO A 190 -15.04 3.58 15.93
C PRO A 190 -16.26 2.77 16.39
N GLU A 191 -16.25 1.49 16.08
CA GLU A 191 -17.15 0.51 16.67
C GLU A 191 -16.46 -0.12 17.88
N PHE A 192 -17.22 -0.36 18.97
CA PHE A 192 -16.66 -0.79 20.25
C PHE A 192 -16.82 -2.29 20.46
N ALA A 193 -15.73 -2.96 20.87
CA ALA A 193 -15.77 -4.37 21.30
C ALA A 193 -15.91 -4.51 22.82
N SER A 194 -15.28 -3.63 23.61
CA SER A 194 -15.19 -3.79 25.08
C SER A 194 -15.31 -2.50 25.89
N SER A 195 -15.32 -1.33 25.25
CA SER A 195 -15.38 -0.02 25.91
C SER A 195 -16.18 0.94 25.07
N THR A 196 -16.94 1.83 25.72
CA THR A 196 -17.70 2.90 25.05
C THR A 196 -16.89 4.19 24.89
N ILE A 197 -15.66 4.22 25.39
CA ILE A 197 -14.79 5.39 25.33
C ILE A 197 -13.69 5.15 24.33
N THR A 198 -13.68 5.97 23.27
CA THR A 198 -12.57 5.98 22.30
C THR A 198 -11.34 6.64 22.94
N PRO A 199 -10.18 5.94 22.99
CA PRO A 199 -8.94 6.53 23.50
C PRO A 199 -8.49 7.75 22.69
N GLU A 200 -7.83 8.69 23.36
CA GLU A 200 -7.44 9.97 22.76
C GLU A 200 -6.50 9.81 21.53
N HIS A 201 -5.57 8.86 21.56
CA HIS A 201 -4.68 8.61 20.42
C HIS A 201 -5.44 8.12 19.18
N VAL A 202 -6.55 7.36 19.35
CA VAL A 202 -7.40 6.90 18.25
C VAL A 202 -8.18 8.06 17.65
N LYS A 203 -8.74 8.96 18.49
CA LYS A 203 -9.44 10.18 18.01
C LYS A 203 -8.51 11.05 17.17
N LYS A 204 -7.32 11.35 17.70
CA LYS A 204 -6.30 12.14 16.99
C LYS A 204 -5.88 11.52 15.67
N PHE A 205 -5.74 10.20 15.62
CA PHE A 205 -5.45 9.49 14.38
C PHE A 205 -6.55 9.70 13.33
N ILE A 206 -7.83 9.49 13.70
CA ILE A 206 -8.98 9.65 12.78
C ILE A 206 -9.06 11.09 12.27
N GLU A 207 -8.91 12.08 13.15
CA GLU A 207 -8.94 13.50 12.79
C GLU A 207 -7.79 13.85 11.82
N ALA A 208 -6.57 13.44 12.14
CA ALA A 208 -5.41 13.69 11.30
C ALA A 208 -5.55 13.06 9.91
N ARG A 209 -6.02 11.81 9.84
CA ARG A 209 -6.20 11.10 8.56
C ARG A 209 -7.34 11.66 7.73
N ASN A 210 -8.41 12.15 8.36
CA ASN A 210 -9.55 12.75 7.66
C ASN A 210 -9.31 14.21 7.23
N SER A 211 -8.30 14.89 7.79
CA SER A 211 -7.88 16.24 7.39
C SER A 211 -6.95 16.24 6.16
N LEU A 212 -6.34 15.11 5.83
CA LEU A 212 -5.54 14.96 4.61
C LEU A 212 -6.47 15.00 3.39
N LYS A 213 -6.38 16.08 2.59
CA LYS A 213 -7.18 16.30 1.37
C LYS A 213 -6.54 15.67 0.13
#